data_4866122f43a52f3d448ee0f46c1537e4
#
_entry.id   4866122f43a52f3d448ee0f46c1537e4
#
_cell.length_a   1.000
_cell.length_b   1.000
_cell.length_c   1.000
_cell.angle_alpha   90.00
_cell.angle_beta   90.00
_cell.angle_gamma   90.00
#
_symmetry.space_group_name_H-M   'P 1'
#
loop_
_entity.id
_entity.type
_entity.pdbx_description
1 polymer ?
#
loop_
_entity_poly.entity_id
_entity_poly.type
_entity_poly.pdbx_seq_one_letter_code
_entity_poly.pdbx_strand_id
1 'polypeptide(L)'
;MKYKNIITPKTGEKISFDKSGKMIVPDHVIVPFIEGDGIGTDITPATIKVVDHAVKTAYGDKRKIEWMEVYCGEKSVKTYGEDTWMPDETIDAIKEYSIGIKGPLTTPIGGGIRSLNVALRQKLDLFLCQRPITYFEGVPSPVRLSLIHI
;
A
#
# COMPACT_ATOMS: atom_id res chain seq x y z
N MET A 1 -4.92 -19.24 13.10
CA MET A 1 -4.62 -17.91 12.56
C MET A 1 -4.23 -18.07 11.13
N LYS A 2 -4.69 -17.23 10.22
CA LYS A 2 -4.43 -17.36 8.78
C LYS A 2 -3.02 -16.94 8.40
N TYR A 3 -2.45 -15.98 9.11
CA TYR A 3 -1.11 -15.46 8.94
C TYR A 3 -0.24 -15.77 10.16
N LYS A 4 1.07 -15.89 9.96
CA LYS A 4 2.04 -16.23 11.02
C LYS A 4 2.36 -15.01 11.89
N ASN A 5 2.67 -13.88 11.25
CA ASN A 5 3.13 -12.68 11.93
C ASN A 5 2.22 -11.45 11.66
N ILE A 6 1.31 -11.52 10.70
CA ILE A 6 0.37 -10.44 10.41
C ILE A 6 -0.83 -10.54 11.36
N ILE A 7 -1.12 -9.45 12.04
CA ILE A 7 -2.26 -9.35 12.95
C ILE A 7 -3.45 -8.75 12.20
N THR A 8 -4.45 -9.58 11.95
CA THR A 8 -5.70 -9.11 11.32
C THR A 8 -6.51 -8.30 12.34
N PRO A 9 -7.04 -7.11 11.99
CA PRO A 9 -7.96 -6.37 12.83
C PRO A 9 -9.16 -7.23 13.28
N LYS A 10 -9.65 -6.98 14.49
CA LYS A 10 -10.81 -7.72 15.04
C LYS A 10 -12.13 -7.29 14.43
N THR A 11 -12.17 -6.09 13.85
CA THR A 11 -13.32 -5.46 13.24
C THR A 11 -12.97 -5.09 11.79
N GLY A 12 -13.99 -4.88 10.99
CA GLY A 12 -13.83 -4.55 9.57
C GLY A 12 -13.90 -5.77 8.65
N GLU A 13 -14.06 -5.47 7.38
CA GLU A 13 -14.24 -6.44 6.33
C GLU A 13 -13.34 -6.11 5.13
N LYS A 14 -13.07 -7.11 4.31
CA LYS A 14 -12.33 -6.92 3.06
C LYS A 14 -13.22 -6.39 1.95
N ILE A 15 -12.62 -5.73 0.96
CA ILE A 15 -13.27 -5.41 -0.30
C ILE A 15 -13.68 -6.72 -0.98
N SER A 16 -14.87 -6.72 -1.54
CA SER A 16 -15.41 -7.85 -2.30
C SER A 16 -15.94 -7.39 -3.67
N PHE A 17 -16.27 -8.35 -4.52
CA PHE A 17 -16.85 -8.09 -5.83
C PHE A 17 -18.12 -8.88 -5.98
N ASP A 18 -19.15 -8.26 -6.55
CA ASP A 18 -20.39 -8.97 -6.89
C ASP A 18 -20.25 -9.84 -8.16
N LYS A 19 -21.30 -10.53 -8.53
CA LYS A 19 -21.32 -11.42 -9.72
C LYS A 19 -21.09 -10.68 -11.04
N SER A 20 -21.28 -9.37 -11.07
CA SER A 20 -21.04 -8.52 -12.26
C SER A 20 -19.61 -7.95 -12.28
N GLY A 21 -18.79 -8.22 -11.25
CA GLY A 21 -17.45 -7.66 -11.09
C GLY A 21 -17.44 -6.26 -10.49
N LYS A 22 -18.57 -5.75 -10.01
CA LYS A 22 -18.64 -4.46 -9.34
C LYS A 22 -18.04 -4.54 -7.94
N MET A 23 -17.15 -3.61 -7.63
CA MET A 23 -16.52 -3.50 -6.32
C MET A 23 -17.52 -3.10 -5.24
N ILE A 24 -17.49 -3.84 -4.12
CA ILE A 24 -18.25 -3.56 -2.90
C ILE A 24 -17.24 -3.20 -1.80
N VAL A 25 -17.31 -1.96 -1.33
CA VAL A 25 -16.45 -1.46 -0.25
C VAL A 25 -17.29 -1.39 1.02
N PRO A 26 -16.93 -2.14 2.09
CA PRO A 26 -17.67 -2.10 3.35
C PRO A 26 -17.47 -0.77 4.08
N ASP A 27 -18.39 -0.44 5.00
CA ASP A 27 -18.28 0.80 5.79
C ASP A 27 -17.04 0.79 6.71
N HIS A 28 -16.67 -0.37 7.25
CA HIS A 28 -15.41 -0.59 7.98
C HIS A 28 -14.48 -1.47 7.13
N VAL A 29 -13.64 -0.85 6.33
CA VAL A 29 -12.77 -1.55 5.39
C VAL A 29 -11.40 -1.84 6.01
N ILE A 30 -10.92 -3.09 5.90
CA ILE A 30 -9.55 -3.43 6.27
C ILE A 30 -8.61 -3.07 5.13
N VAL A 31 -7.59 -2.27 5.42
CA VAL A 31 -6.57 -1.85 4.45
C VAL A 31 -5.19 -2.31 4.93
N PRO A 32 -4.58 -3.29 4.24
CA PRO A 32 -3.18 -3.63 4.45
C PRO A 32 -2.26 -2.46 4.16
N PHE A 33 -1.26 -2.24 5.02
CA PHE A 33 -0.24 -1.24 4.76
C PHE A 33 1.15 -1.74 5.09
N ILE A 34 2.13 -1.29 4.30
CA ILE A 34 3.56 -1.47 4.55
C ILE A 34 4.09 -0.13 5.06
N GLU A 35 4.60 -0.09 6.29
CA GLU A 35 5.18 1.13 6.87
C GLU A 35 6.30 1.70 6.00
N GLY A 36 7.16 0.82 5.51
CA GLY A 36 8.31 1.17 4.69
C GLY A 36 9.60 1.36 5.48
N ASP A 37 10.66 1.64 4.74
CA ASP A 37 12.02 1.82 5.27
C ASP A 37 12.38 3.30 5.34
N GLY A 38 13.43 3.63 6.11
CA GLY A 38 13.95 4.97 6.22
C GLY A 38 12.88 5.97 6.67
N ILE A 39 12.56 6.96 5.80
CA ILE A 39 11.53 7.96 6.09
C ILE A 39 10.11 7.37 6.21
N GLY A 40 9.91 6.11 5.86
CA GLY A 40 8.62 5.42 5.99
C GLY A 40 8.10 5.42 7.42
N THR A 41 8.98 5.27 8.40
CA THR A 41 8.64 5.30 9.83
C THR A 41 8.07 6.64 10.29
N ASP A 42 8.39 7.72 9.62
CA ASP A 42 7.89 9.07 9.93
C ASP A 42 6.62 9.39 9.12
N ILE A 43 6.65 9.13 7.81
CA ILE A 43 5.56 9.56 6.93
C ILE A 43 4.33 8.65 7.01
N THR A 44 4.48 7.36 7.29
CA THR A 44 3.35 6.44 7.33
C THR A 44 2.40 6.72 8.50
N PRO A 45 2.86 6.95 9.76
CA PRO A 45 1.97 7.37 10.83
C PRO A 45 1.28 8.71 10.56
N ALA A 46 1.98 9.66 9.93
CA ALA A 46 1.38 10.93 9.54
C ALA A 46 0.29 10.72 8.47
N THR A 47 0.54 9.89 7.47
CA THR A 47 -0.43 9.53 6.43
C THR A 47 -1.68 8.90 7.03
N ILE A 48 -1.53 7.93 7.93
CA ILE A 48 -2.65 7.28 8.63
C ILE A 48 -3.52 8.32 9.35
N LYS A 49 -2.91 9.22 10.11
CA LYS A 49 -3.64 10.29 10.82
C LYS A 49 -4.41 11.20 9.87
N VAL A 50 -3.80 11.60 8.76
CA VAL A 50 -4.45 12.47 7.76
C VAL A 50 -5.63 11.76 7.11
N VAL A 51 -5.44 10.50 6.71
CA VAL A 51 -6.47 9.70 6.05
C VAL A 51 -7.63 9.41 7.00
N ASP A 52 -7.36 9.03 8.25
CA ASP A 52 -8.39 8.78 9.27
C ASP A 52 -9.21 10.06 9.53
N HIS A 53 -8.54 11.20 9.65
CA HIS A 53 -9.22 12.48 9.81
C HIS A 53 -10.10 12.85 8.59
N ALA A 54 -9.59 12.63 7.38
CA ALA A 54 -10.33 12.87 6.16
C ALA A 54 -11.58 11.98 6.05
N VAL A 55 -11.45 10.69 6.34
CA VAL A 55 -12.57 9.74 6.36
C VAL A 55 -13.61 10.16 7.40
N LYS A 56 -13.17 10.50 8.63
CA LYS A 56 -14.07 10.96 9.68
C LYS A 56 -14.79 12.28 9.30
N THR A 57 -14.09 13.21 8.68
CA THR A 57 -14.69 14.49 8.23
C THR A 57 -15.71 14.27 7.12
N ALA A 58 -15.43 13.38 6.18
CA ALA A 58 -16.31 13.12 5.05
C ALA A 58 -17.53 12.27 5.40
N TYR A 59 -17.39 11.32 6.33
CA TYR A 59 -18.40 10.29 6.58
C TYR A 59 -18.88 10.22 8.04
N GLY A 60 -18.34 11.04 8.94
CA GLY A 60 -18.59 10.94 10.38
C GLY A 60 -18.11 9.61 10.94
N ASP A 61 -18.89 9.02 11.83
CA ASP A 61 -18.57 7.70 12.40
C ASP A 61 -19.15 6.52 11.57
N LYS A 62 -19.75 6.83 10.40
CA LYS A 62 -20.33 5.80 9.54
C LYS A 62 -19.29 4.94 8.84
N ARG A 63 -18.14 5.51 8.47
CA ARG A 63 -17.07 4.79 7.79
C ARG A 63 -15.76 4.90 8.52
N LYS A 64 -14.99 3.81 8.48
CA LYS A 64 -13.68 3.72 9.11
C LYS A 64 -12.75 2.82 8.32
N ILE A 65 -11.45 3.13 8.36
CA ILE A 65 -10.41 2.24 7.88
C ILE A 65 -9.85 1.47 9.09
N GLU A 66 -9.81 0.16 8.98
CA GLU A 66 -9.14 -0.73 9.92
C GLU A 66 -7.77 -1.09 9.32
N TRP A 67 -6.74 -0.47 9.85
CA TRP A 67 -5.37 -0.63 9.34
C TRP A 67 -4.79 -1.98 9.71
N MET A 68 -4.22 -2.70 8.75
CA MET A 68 -3.56 -3.99 8.95
C MET A 68 -2.11 -3.90 8.48
N GLU A 69 -1.17 -3.90 9.41
CA GLU A 69 0.25 -3.87 9.06
C GLU A 69 0.67 -5.18 8.42
N VAL A 70 1.34 -5.07 7.25
CA VAL A 70 1.99 -6.16 6.54
C VAL A 70 3.45 -5.77 6.28
N TYR A 71 4.34 -6.74 6.20
CA TYR A 71 5.77 -6.51 6.29
C TYR A 71 6.47 -6.64 4.94
N CYS A 72 7.33 -5.67 4.62
CA CYS A 72 8.22 -5.70 3.48
C CYS A 72 9.43 -4.78 3.76
N GLY A 73 10.59 -5.08 3.23
CA GLY A 73 11.81 -4.31 3.47
C GLY A 73 12.52 -4.68 4.77
N GLU A 74 13.20 -3.73 5.38
CA GLU A 74 14.02 -3.95 6.58
C GLU A 74 13.20 -4.45 7.78
N LYS A 75 11.98 -3.96 7.95
CA LYS A 75 11.09 -4.41 9.03
C LYS A 75 10.68 -5.87 8.86
N SER A 76 10.58 -6.35 7.62
CA SER A 76 10.33 -7.76 7.32
C SER A 76 11.49 -8.64 7.79
N VAL A 77 12.73 -8.26 7.48
CA VAL A 77 13.93 -8.97 7.91
C VAL A 77 13.96 -9.09 9.45
N LYS A 78 13.64 -8.02 10.16
CA LYS A 78 13.57 -8.03 11.64
C LYS A 78 12.47 -8.96 12.19
N THR A 79 11.36 -9.13 11.47
CA THR A 79 10.18 -9.88 11.93
C THR A 79 10.25 -11.36 11.55
N TYR A 80 10.79 -11.69 10.37
CA TYR A 80 10.78 -13.05 9.80
C TYR A 80 12.15 -13.72 9.78
N GLY A 81 13.22 -12.97 10.04
CA GLY A 81 14.61 -13.42 9.97
C GLY A 81 15.33 -12.95 8.71
N GLU A 82 16.66 -13.19 8.70
CA GLU A 82 17.54 -12.80 7.61
C GLU A 82 17.06 -13.36 6.27
N ASP A 83 17.27 -12.58 5.20
CA ASP A 83 16.88 -12.87 3.81
C ASP A 83 15.38 -12.80 3.49
N THR A 84 14.49 -12.57 4.46
CA THR A 84 13.05 -12.47 4.18
C THR A 84 12.61 -11.01 3.98
N TRP A 85 13.00 -10.41 2.86
CA TRP A 85 12.66 -9.02 2.51
C TRP A 85 11.20 -8.82 2.10
N MET A 86 10.55 -9.85 1.59
CA MET A 86 9.16 -9.81 1.15
C MET A 86 8.48 -11.16 1.39
N PRO A 87 7.86 -11.37 2.55
CA PRO A 87 7.16 -12.59 2.89
C PRO A 87 6.00 -12.88 1.93
N ASP A 88 5.76 -14.15 1.63
CA ASP A 88 4.63 -14.53 0.77
C ASP A 88 3.29 -14.17 1.44
N GLU A 89 3.18 -14.23 2.79
CA GLU A 89 1.95 -13.83 3.47
C GLU A 89 1.61 -12.34 3.30
N THR A 90 2.58 -11.46 3.04
CA THR A 90 2.33 -10.05 2.67
C THR A 90 1.67 -9.97 1.30
N ILE A 91 2.17 -10.74 0.33
CA ILE A 91 1.56 -10.82 -1.01
C ILE A 91 0.14 -11.38 -0.92
N ASP A 92 -0.03 -12.46 -0.18
CA ASP A 92 -1.33 -13.12 0.01
C ASP A 92 -2.33 -12.18 0.70
N ALA A 93 -1.89 -11.43 1.72
CA ALA A 93 -2.73 -10.44 2.38
C ALA A 93 -3.19 -9.34 1.41
N ILE A 94 -2.28 -8.73 0.64
CA ILE A 94 -2.65 -7.68 -0.31
C ILE A 94 -3.60 -8.23 -1.40
N LYS A 95 -3.37 -9.44 -1.90
CA LYS A 95 -4.27 -10.11 -2.86
C LYS A 95 -5.65 -10.34 -2.25
N GLU A 96 -5.70 -10.87 -1.03
CA GLU A 96 -6.96 -11.19 -0.37
C GLU A 96 -7.83 -9.97 -0.10
N TYR A 97 -7.21 -8.87 0.34
CA TYR A 97 -7.93 -7.63 0.66
C TYR A 97 -8.13 -6.72 -0.57
N SER A 98 -7.52 -7.04 -1.72
CA SER A 98 -7.65 -6.33 -3.00
C SER A 98 -7.23 -4.85 -2.97
N ILE A 99 -6.50 -4.45 -1.95
CA ILE A 99 -5.97 -3.10 -1.75
C ILE A 99 -4.70 -3.17 -0.91
N GLY A 100 -3.84 -2.16 -1.01
CA GLY A 100 -2.70 -1.98 -0.11
C GLY A 100 -2.10 -0.60 -0.26
N ILE A 101 -1.62 -0.06 0.85
CA ILE A 101 -0.84 1.18 0.88
C ILE A 101 0.60 0.82 1.22
N LYS A 102 1.55 1.43 0.52
CA LYS A 102 2.96 1.13 0.69
C LYS A 102 3.78 2.38 0.93
N GLY A 103 4.50 2.39 2.03
CA GLY A 103 5.58 3.33 2.29
C GLY A 103 6.80 3.10 1.38
N PRO A 104 7.85 3.94 1.45
CA PRO A 104 9.07 3.75 0.68
C PRO A 104 9.77 2.44 1.07
N LEU A 105 10.45 1.80 0.11
CA LEU A 105 11.22 0.59 0.36
C LEU A 105 12.65 0.78 -0.13
N THR A 106 13.61 0.45 0.72
CA THR A 106 15.02 0.41 0.39
C THR A 106 15.34 -0.87 -0.38
N THR A 107 16.05 -0.76 -1.50
CA THR A 107 16.61 -1.91 -2.17
C THR A 107 18.07 -2.03 -1.77
N PRO A 108 18.50 -3.14 -1.14
CA PRO A 108 19.89 -3.36 -0.77
C PRO A 108 20.81 -3.24 -1.97
N ILE A 109 21.91 -2.50 -1.83
CA ILE A 109 22.92 -2.31 -2.88
C ILE A 109 23.94 -3.46 -2.80
N GLY A 110 24.28 -4.06 -3.93
CA GLY A 110 25.37 -5.04 -4.03
C GLY A 110 24.99 -6.49 -3.74
N GLY A 111 23.78 -6.80 -3.31
CA GLY A 111 23.36 -8.17 -2.96
C GLY A 111 22.65 -8.96 -4.06
N GLY A 112 22.59 -8.46 -5.30
CA GLY A 112 21.83 -9.14 -6.37
C GLY A 112 20.31 -9.14 -6.15
N ILE A 113 19.82 -8.47 -5.10
CA ILE A 113 18.40 -8.40 -4.77
C ILE A 113 17.70 -7.49 -5.77
N ARG A 114 16.70 -8.03 -6.44
CA ARG A 114 15.84 -7.25 -7.34
C ARG A 114 15.05 -6.21 -6.55
N SER A 115 14.81 -5.04 -7.15
CA SER A 115 13.98 -4.01 -6.53
C SER A 115 12.68 -4.58 -5.96
N LEU A 116 12.47 -4.43 -4.65
CA LEU A 116 11.27 -4.91 -3.96
C LEU A 116 9.98 -4.28 -4.56
N ASN A 117 10.07 -3.04 -5.03
CA ASN A 117 8.95 -2.37 -5.69
C ASN A 117 8.57 -3.04 -7.03
N VAL A 118 9.56 -3.49 -7.79
CA VAL A 118 9.33 -4.21 -9.05
C VAL A 118 8.79 -5.60 -8.76
N ALA A 119 9.40 -6.31 -7.81
CA ALA A 119 8.98 -7.65 -7.42
C ALA A 119 7.52 -7.65 -6.89
N LEU A 120 7.14 -6.66 -6.08
CA LEU A 120 5.78 -6.51 -5.58
C LEU A 120 4.76 -6.37 -6.72
N ARG A 121 5.04 -5.48 -7.70
CA ARG A 121 4.15 -5.30 -8.86
C ARG A 121 4.00 -6.59 -9.67
N GLN A 122 5.08 -7.33 -9.87
CA GLN A 122 5.05 -8.58 -10.63
C GLN A 122 4.34 -9.71 -9.87
N LYS A 123 4.61 -9.89 -8.57
CA LYS A 123 3.95 -10.92 -7.75
C LYS A 123 2.45 -10.66 -7.58
N LEU A 124 2.05 -9.40 -7.57
CA LEU A 124 0.63 -9.00 -7.51
C LEU A 124 -0.04 -8.97 -8.89
N ASP A 125 0.71 -9.17 -9.97
CA ASP A 125 0.22 -9.12 -11.35
C ASP A 125 -0.54 -7.83 -11.66
N LEU A 126 0.05 -6.68 -11.29
CA LEU A 126 -0.61 -5.38 -11.45
C LEU A 126 -0.63 -4.97 -12.93
N PHE A 127 -1.82 -4.72 -13.45
CA PHE A 127 -2.06 -4.36 -14.84
C PHE A 127 -1.50 -2.98 -15.22
N LEU A 128 -1.60 -1.99 -14.33
CA LEU A 128 -1.28 -0.59 -14.63
C LEU A 128 -0.43 0.05 -13.53
N CYS A 129 0.56 0.84 -13.92
CA CYS A 129 1.27 1.77 -13.03
C CYS A 129 0.82 3.20 -13.35
N GLN A 130 -0.27 3.65 -12.72
CA GLN A 130 -0.81 4.99 -12.93
C GLN A 130 -0.03 6.02 -12.12
N ARG A 131 0.50 7.04 -12.80
CA ARG A 131 1.25 8.15 -12.19
C ARG A 131 0.66 9.47 -12.66
N PRO A 132 -0.42 9.95 -12.03
CA PRO A 132 -1.04 11.21 -12.41
C PRO A 132 -0.08 12.36 -12.12
N ILE A 133 0.17 13.20 -13.13
CA ILE A 133 0.98 14.39 -13.02
C ILE A 133 0.08 15.57 -13.40
N THR A 134 -0.04 16.52 -12.48
CA THR A 134 -0.84 17.73 -12.71
C THR A 134 0.10 18.91 -12.95
N TYR A 135 -0.18 19.65 -14.01
CA TYR A 135 0.48 20.91 -14.28
C TYR A 135 -0.14 22.02 -13.41
N PHE A 136 0.72 22.77 -12.72
CA PHE A 136 0.28 23.90 -11.91
C PHE A 136 0.69 25.20 -12.61
N GLU A 137 -0.26 26.11 -12.78
CA GLU A 137 0.00 27.44 -13.33
C GLU A 137 1.04 28.19 -12.47
N GLY A 138 1.99 28.84 -13.12
CA GLY A 138 3.08 29.56 -12.45
C GLY A 138 4.24 28.70 -11.95
N VAL A 139 4.16 27.37 -12.02
CA VAL A 139 5.27 26.47 -11.70
C VAL A 139 6.04 26.12 -12.96
N PRO A 140 7.35 26.43 -13.05
CA PRO A 140 8.14 26.05 -14.22
C PRO A 140 8.15 24.54 -14.45
N SER A 141 7.90 24.12 -15.69
CA SER A 141 7.99 22.72 -16.09
C SER A 141 9.12 22.54 -17.11
N PRO A 142 9.97 21.49 -16.95
CA PRO A 142 11.01 21.18 -17.92
C PRO A 142 10.46 20.64 -19.24
N VAL A 143 9.18 20.26 -19.28
CA VAL A 143 8.52 19.71 -20.46
C VAL A 143 7.37 20.62 -20.93
N ARG A 144 7.18 20.72 -22.24
CA ARG A 144 6.03 21.44 -22.81
C ARG A 144 4.78 20.55 -22.70
N LEU A 145 3.62 21.17 -22.47
CA LEU A 145 2.32 20.49 -22.38
C LEU A 145 2.01 19.55 -23.57
N SER A 146 2.51 19.88 -24.76
CA SER A 146 2.33 19.07 -25.98
C SER A 146 2.99 17.69 -25.92
N LEU A 147 3.90 17.44 -24.96
CA LEU A 147 4.52 16.14 -24.74
C LEU A 147 3.76 15.26 -23.76
N ILE A 148 2.72 15.79 -23.11
CA ILE A 148 1.90 15.08 -22.13
C ILE A 148 0.78 14.27 -22.83
N HIS A 149 0.54 14.53 -24.10
CA HIS A 149 -0.52 13.89 -24.90
C HIS A 149 -0.02 12.76 -25.82
N ILE A 150 1.19 12.27 -25.57
CA ILE A 150 1.76 11.13 -26.32
C ILE A 150 1.39 9.83 -25.61
#